data_b94f6d4cb66278c18c8da4cba9331562
#
_entry.id   b94f6d4cb66278c18c8da4cba9331562
#
_cell.length_a   1.000
_cell.length_b   1.000
_cell.length_c   1.000
_cell.angle_alpha   90.00
_cell.angle_beta   90.00
_cell.angle_gamma   90.00
#
_symmetry.space_group_name_H-M   'P 1'
#
loop_
_entity.id
_entity.type
_entity.pdbx_description
1 polymer ?
#
loop_
_entity_poly.entity_id
_entity_poly.type
_entity_poly.pdbx_seq_one_letter_code
_entity_poly.pdbx_strand_id
1 'polypeptide(L)'
;MTVVEIIGQCVGVIKARLPDEKWHIWLFGSQARDCATPCSDVDIAIAGDAPVPWETLAAIRRETDRIQTLRSIDVVDARTADDRFRGQVFGYGKRLA
;
A
#
# COMPACT_ATOMS: atom_id res chain seq x y z
N MET A 1 -15.66 9.67 1.45
CA MET A 1 -14.68 9.17 0.46
C MET A 1 -14.82 7.66 0.36
N THR A 2 -14.92 7.12 -0.85
CA THR A 2 -14.99 5.66 -1.06
C THR A 2 -13.62 5.01 -0.90
N VAL A 3 -13.58 3.69 -0.70
CA VAL A 3 -12.30 2.97 -0.61
C VAL A 3 -11.51 3.08 -1.91
N VAL A 4 -12.18 3.11 -3.06
CA VAL A 4 -11.53 3.30 -4.37
C VAL A 4 -10.83 4.64 -4.45
N GLU A 5 -11.45 5.70 -3.96
CA GLU A 5 -10.84 7.04 -3.92
C GLU A 5 -9.63 7.08 -2.98
N ILE A 6 -9.73 6.43 -1.83
CA ILE A 6 -8.61 6.33 -0.87
C ILE A 6 -7.44 5.61 -1.52
N ILE A 7 -7.67 4.48 -2.15
CA ILE A 7 -6.65 3.70 -2.84
C ILE A 7 -6.00 4.55 -3.95
N GLY A 8 -6.81 5.25 -4.75
CA GLY A 8 -6.31 6.13 -5.81
C GLY A 8 -5.40 7.23 -5.28
N GLN A 9 -5.75 7.85 -4.15
CA GLN A 9 -4.91 8.86 -3.53
C GLN A 9 -3.61 8.26 -3.00
N CYS A 10 -3.64 7.07 -2.40
CA CYS A 10 -2.44 6.39 -1.94
C CYS A 10 -1.49 6.07 -3.09
N VAL A 11 -2.02 5.56 -4.20
CA VAL A 11 -1.21 5.28 -5.40
C VAL A 11 -0.58 6.57 -5.92
N GLY A 12 -1.33 7.66 -5.96
CA GLY A 12 -0.81 8.96 -6.38
C GLY A 12 0.33 9.45 -5.51
N VAL A 13 0.21 9.35 -4.20
CA VAL A 13 1.26 9.72 -3.24
C VAL A 13 2.51 8.87 -3.47
N ILE A 14 2.35 7.55 -3.60
CA ILE A 14 3.48 6.63 -3.79
C ILE A 14 4.19 6.90 -5.12
N LYS A 15 3.44 7.06 -6.21
CA LYS A 15 4.03 7.33 -7.52
C LYS A 15 4.73 8.68 -7.59
N ALA A 16 4.27 9.67 -6.85
CA ALA A 16 4.93 10.97 -6.76
C ALA A 16 6.31 10.87 -6.09
N ARG A 17 6.47 9.95 -5.15
CA ARG A 17 7.72 9.72 -4.41
C ARG A 17 8.61 8.65 -5.04
N LEU A 18 8.00 7.68 -5.74
CA LEU A 18 8.69 6.56 -6.38
C LEU A 18 8.21 6.45 -7.84
N PRO A 19 8.64 7.38 -8.71
CA PRO A 19 8.13 7.43 -10.10
C PRO A 19 8.70 6.36 -11.02
N ASP A 20 9.75 5.64 -10.60
CA ASP A 20 10.37 4.61 -11.41
C ASP A 20 9.42 3.42 -11.60
N GLU A 21 9.33 2.89 -12.82
CA GLU A 21 8.46 1.78 -13.16
C GLU A 21 8.81 0.46 -12.45
N LYS A 22 10.01 0.35 -11.90
CA LYS A 22 10.41 -0.83 -11.12
C LYS A 22 9.59 -1.01 -9.83
N TRP A 23 8.95 0.05 -9.33
CA TRP A 23 8.14 0.00 -8.13
C TRP A 23 6.73 -0.43 -8.48
N HIS A 24 6.26 -1.49 -7.82
CA HIS A 24 4.91 -2.02 -7.96
C HIS A 24 4.14 -1.80 -6.66
N ILE A 25 2.85 -1.55 -6.78
CA ILE A 25 1.98 -1.25 -5.65
C ILE A 25 0.91 -2.34 -5.59
N TRP A 26 0.73 -2.94 -4.42
CA TRP A 26 -0.18 -4.04 -4.18
C TRP A 26 -1.16 -3.70 -3.07
N LEU A 27 -2.42 -4.07 -3.26
CA LEU A 27 -3.44 -4.07 -2.21
C LEU A 27 -3.48 -5.47 -1.60
N PHE A 28 -3.43 -5.56 -0.26
CA PHE A 28 -3.50 -6.84 0.43
C PHE A 28 -4.44 -6.75 1.63
N GLY A 29 -4.52 -7.81 2.43
CA GLY A 29 -5.42 -7.85 3.58
C GLY A 29 -6.89 -8.02 3.20
N SER A 30 -7.80 -7.57 4.04
CA SER A 30 -9.23 -7.78 3.88
C SER A 30 -9.80 -7.12 2.62
N GLN A 31 -9.28 -5.98 2.19
CA GLN A 31 -9.74 -5.30 0.97
C GLN A 31 -9.45 -6.15 -0.28
N ALA A 32 -8.27 -6.79 -0.32
CA ALA A 32 -7.89 -7.63 -1.46
C ALA A 32 -8.69 -8.94 -1.50
N ARG A 33 -9.18 -9.42 -0.36
CA ARG A 33 -9.92 -10.68 -0.24
C ARG A 33 -11.43 -10.52 -0.38
N ASP A 34 -11.91 -9.31 -0.59
CA ASP A 34 -13.33 -8.99 -0.63
C ASP A 34 -14.08 -9.35 0.67
N CYS A 35 -13.35 -9.42 1.78
CA CYS A 35 -13.89 -9.67 3.12
C CYS A 35 -14.02 -8.40 3.94
N ALA A 36 -13.88 -7.24 3.30
CA ALA A 36 -13.83 -5.96 3.98
C ALA A 36 -15.18 -5.56 4.56
N THR A 37 -15.16 -5.03 5.78
CA THR A 37 -16.27 -4.30 6.37
C THR A 37 -16.15 -2.81 6.01
N PRO A 38 -17.18 -1.99 6.23
CA PRO A 38 -17.09 -0.54 5.97
C PRO A 38 -15.95 0.17 6.71
N CYS A 39 -15.46 -0.40 7.82
CA CYS A 39 -14.39 0.19 8.63
C CYS A 39 -13.05 -0.56 8.51
N SER A 40 -12.91 -1.50 7.55
CA SER A 40 -11.68 -2.25 7.37
C SER A 40 -10.52 -1.35 6.94
N ASP A 41 -9.30 -1.69 7.41
CA ASP A 41 -8.09 -0.98 7.06
C ASP A 41 -7.74 -1.15 5.58
N VAL A 42 -7.02 -0.18 5.04
CA VAL A 42 -6.44 -0.25 3.71
C VAL A 42 -4.97 -0.60 3.84
N ASP A 43 -4.59 -1.78 3.37
CA ASP A 43 -3.23 -2.31 3.49
C ASP A 43 -2.56 -2.29 2.11
N ILE A 44 -1.48 -1.54 1.99
CA ILE A 44 -0.76 -1.34 0.73
C ILE A 44 0.69 -1.78 0.90
N ALA A 45 1.19 -2.56 -0.05
CA ALA A 45 2.58 -2.98 -0.11
C ALA A 45 3.27 -2.39 -1.34
N ILE A 46 4.50 -1.94 -1.14
CA ILE A 46 5.36 -1.45 -2.21
C ILE A 46 6.43 -2.51 -2.46
N ALA A 47 6.60 -2.93 -3.70
CA ALA A 47 7.60 -3.92 -4.09
C ALA A 47 8.47 -3.40 -5.23
N GLY A 48 9.78 -3.58 -5.11
CA GLY A 48 10.73 -3.19 -6.14
C GLY A 48 12.01 -4.03 -6.07
N ASP A 49 13.02 -3.65 -6.84
CA ASP A 49 14.30 -4.36 -6.89
C ASP A 49 15.16 -4.17 -5.63
N ALA A 50 14.85 -3.15 -4.85
CA ALA A 50 15.58 -2.79 -3.64
C ALA A 50 14.59 -2.36 -2.57
N PRO A 51 15.01 -2.33 -1.28
CA PRO A 51 14.17 -1.77 -0.22
C PRO A 51 13.82 -0.30 -0.51
N VAL A 52 12.62 0.10 -0.11
CA VAL A 52 12.23 1.52 -0.18
C VAL A 52 13.13 2.31 0.80
N PRO A 53 13.75 3.42 0.35
CA PRO A 53 14.51 4.27 1.29
C PRO A 53 13.62 4.67 2.47
N TRP A 54 14.15 4.56 3.69
CA TRP A 54 13.34 4.78 4.90
C TRP A 54 12.75 6.20 4.97
N GLU A 55 13.50 7.18 4.48
CA GLU A 55 13.02 8.57 4.44
C GLU A 55 11.83 8.72 3.48
N THR A 56 11.90 8.06 2.33
CA THR A 56 10.81 8.05 1.34
C THR A 56 9.59 7.36 1.90
N LEU A 57 9.75 6.20 2.54
CA LEU A 57 8.65 5.47 3.15
C LEU A 57 7.99 6.29 4.26
N ALA A 58 8.78 6.96 5.10
CA ALA A 58 8.26 7.85 6.15
C ALA A 58 7.46 9.01 5.57
N ALA A 59 7.93 9.60 4.47
CA ALA A 59 7.21 10.68 3.79
C ALA A 59 5.88 10.19 3.21
N ILE A 60 5.88 9.01 2.58
CA ILE A 60 4.66 8.39 2.04
C ILE A 60 3.65 8.17 3.18
N ARG A 61 4.09 7.60 4.29
CA ARG A 61 3.22 7.35 5.45
C ARG A 61 2.62 8.64 6.00
N ARG A 62 3.41 9.71 6.10
CA ARG A 62 2.90 11.02 6.54
C ARG A 62 1.85 11.56 5.59
N GLU A 63 2.07 11.45 4.30
CA GLU A 63 1.12 11.97 3.30
C GLU A 63 -0.16 11.14 3.27
N THR A 64 -0.08 9.83 3.38
CA THR A 64 -1.27 8.97 3.44
C THR A 64 -2.07 9.17 4.73
N ASP A 65 -1.40 9.48 5.84
CA ASP A 65 -2.08 9.80 7.11
C ASP A 65 -2.92 11.08 7.02
N ARG A 66 -2.65 11.94 6.07
CA ARG A 66 -3.42 13.17 5.83
C ARG A 66 -4.68 12.95 5.00
N ILE A 67 -4.85 11.77 4.42
CA ILE A 67 -6.06 11.45 3.66
C ILE A 67 -7.24 11.45 4.63
N GLN A 68 -8.29 12.21 4.29
CA GLN A 68 -9.45 12.35 5.14
C GLN A 68 -10.32 11.09 5.09
N THR A 69 -10.09 10.18 6.01
CA THR A 69 -10.82 8.94 6.14
C THR A 69 -10.78 8.44 7.58
N LEU A 70 -11.80 7.70 7.99
CA LEU A 70 -11.83 7.00 9.27
C LEU A 70 -11.11 5.65 9.20
N ARG A 71 -10.71 5.22 8.00
CA ARG A 71 -9.97 3.97 7.81
C ARG A 71 -8.50 4.17 8.14
N SER A 72 -7.88 3.18 8.75
CA SER A 72 -6.42 3.15 8.89
C SER A 72 -5.80 2.77 7.56
N ILE A 73 -4.72 3.44 7.20
CA ILE A 73 -3.96 3.16 5.99
C ILE A 73 -2.57 2.69 6.40
N ASP A 74 -2.25 1.44 6.06
CA ASP A 74 -0.93 0.85 6.30
C ASP A 74 -0.18 0.75 5.00
N VAL A 75 1.02 1.35 4.94
CA VAL A 75 1.92 1.25 3.80
C VAL A 75 3.19 0.54 4.27
N VAL A 76 3.51 -0.58 3.64
CA VAL A 76 4.67 -1.39 4.01
C VAL A 76 5.56 -1.65 2.81
N ASP A 77 6.85 -1.87 3.07
CA ASP A 77 7.81 -2.32 2.07
C ASP A 77 7.80 -3.85 2.06
N ALA A 78 7.28 -4.46 1.00
CA ALA A 78 7.19 -5.90 0.88
C ALA A 78 8.56 -6.58 0.90
N ARG A 79 9.62 -5.87 0.50
CA ARG A 79 10.97 -6.43 0.45
C ARG A 79 11.60 -6.60 1.83
N THR A 80 11.24 -5.76 2.79
CA THR A 80 11.74 -5.86 4.17
C THR A 80 10.86 -6.73 5.04
N ALA A 81 9.70 -7.19 4.52
CA ALA A 81 8.81 -8.09 5.22
C ALA A 81 9.35 -9.53 5.20
N ASP A 82 8.89 -10.37 6.12
CA ASP A 82 9.27 -11.78 6.13
C ASP A 82 8.65 -12.55 4.94
N ASP A 83 9.14 -13.77 4.70
CA ASP A 83 8.69 -14.58 3.57
C ASP A 83 7.20 -14.93 3.65
N ARG A 84 6.68 -15.12 4.85
CA ARG A 84 5.27 -15.43 5.06
C ARG A 84 4.39 -14.25 4.64
N PHE A 85 4.78 -13.03 5.03
CA PHE A 85 4.07 -11.82 4.65
C PHE A 85 4.13 -11.61 3.12
N ARG A 86 5.30 -11.78 2.51
CA ARG A 86 5.45 -11.67 1.06
C ARG A 86 4.58 -12.68 0.33
N GLY A 87 4.48 -13.90 0.83
CA GLY A 87 3.60 -14.91 0.28
C GLY A 87 2.14 -14.48 0.31
N GLN A 88 1.69 -13.84 1.39
CA GLN A 88 0.33 -13.30 1.47
C GLN A 88 0.10 -12.17 0.45
N VAL A 89 1.04 -11.25 0.31
CA VAL A 89 0.90 -10.14 -0.64
C VAL A 89 0.81 -10.64 -2.07
N PHE A 90 1.75 -11.49 -2.48
CA PHE A 90 1.83 -11.96 -3.87
C PHE A 90 0.87 -13.10 -4.18
N GLY A 91 0.42 -13.85 -3.16
CA GLY A 91 -0.56 -14.93 -3.33
C GLY A 91 -2.01 -14.44 -3.37
N TYR A 92 -2.34 -13.46 -2.53
CA TYR A 92 -3.72 -12.98 -2.37
C TYR A 92 -3.89 -11.49 -2.68
N GLY A 93 -2.81 -10.75 -2.83
CA GLY A 93 -2.86 -9.32 -3.10
C GLY A 93 -3.32 -9.03 -4.52
N LYS A 94 -3.85 -7.81 -4.70
CA LYS A 94 -4.22 -7.27 -6.02
C LYS A 94 -3.21 -6.20 -6.40
N ARG A 95 -2.62 -6.33 -7.59
CA ARG A 95 -1.69 -5.32 -8.09
C ARG A 95 -2.46 -4.07 -8.51
N LEU A 96 -2.05 -2.92 -7.97
CA LEU A 96 -2.66 -1.62 -8.25
C LEU A 96 -1.90 -0.84 -9.32
N ALA A 97 -0.57 -0.99 -9.35
CA ALA A 97 0.25 -0.29 -10.32
C ALA A 97 1.59 -1.00 -10.55
#